data_24dbae527b4ed75fcfbde2021f31a023
#
_entry.id   24dbae527b4ed75fcfbde2021f31a023
#
_cell.length_a   1.000
_cell.length_b   1.000
_cell.length_c   1.000
_cell.angle_alpha   90.00
_cell.angle_beta   90.00
_cell.angle_gamma   90.00
#
_symmetry.space_group_name_H-M   'P 1'
#
loop_
_entity.id
_entity.type
_entity.pdbx_description
1 polymer ?
#
loop_
_entity_poly.entity_id
_entity_poly.type
_entity_poly.pdbx_seq_one_letter_code
_entity_poly.pdbx_strand_id
1 'polypeptide(L)'
;MKYIDGSVHINSLSLKDIPEILNGVHVKGNFNVSYNVLKSLNNSPVKVDGEFRCMFNKNLKSLVGGPKEVKSLIANNCSLRDLDGIPNFIENRYFESGNIDLSSNQLTSLVGLPTKVFGKLTIYNNPGLKTLNGCSEHINSDFEALWLPITNCIGGPKYVGGDLYLYDTEINSLEGFPKEVRGNVYLGNTPLGSILFPTNGGQTSKAHALYDEIRKICNIYGDIYKTIDDVEEIPEIEMDEPEYEPDDQGGFRRI
;
A
#
# COMPACT_ATOMS: atom_id res chain seq x y z
N MET A 1 -21.55 -4.37 -23.67
CA MET A 1 -20.77 -3.42 -22.84
C MET A 1 -19.78 -2.76 -23.78
N LYS A 2 -19.66 -1.42 -23.76
CA LYS A 2 -18.61 -0.71 -24.51
C LYS A 2 -17.27 -0.97 -23.82
N TYR A 3 -16.20 -1.14 -24.57
CA TYR A 3 -14.85 -1.31 -23.98
C TYR A 3 -13.83 -0.46 -24.75
N ILE A 4 -12.74 -0.13 -24.06
CA ILE A 4 -11.54 0.49 -24.62
C ILE A 4 -10.42 -0.53 -24.49
N ASP A 5 -9.80 -0.87 -25.63
CA ASP A 5 -8.69 -1.82 -25.72
C ASP A 5 -7.38 -1.07 -25.46
N GLY A 6 -7.01 -0.96 -24.19
CA GLY A 6 -5.85 -0.21 -23.74
C GLY A 6 -6.14 0.64 -22.50
N SER A 7 -5.23 1.55 -22.20
CA SER A 7 -5.32 2.44 -21.03
C SER A 7 -5.96 3.78 -21.39
N VAL A 8 -6.61 4.39 -20.40
CA VAL A 8 -7.16 5.75 -20.50
C VAL A 8 -6.43 6.66 -19.52
N HIS A 9 -5.79 7.71 -20.02
CA HIS A 9 -5.05 8.70 -19.25
C HIS A 9 -5.64 10.08 -19.47
N ILE A 10 -6.34 10.61 -18.46
CA ILE A 10 -6.92 11.95 -18.43
C ILE A 10 -6.49 12.69 -17.14
N ASN A 11 -5.25 12.42 -16.73
CA ASN A 11 -4.61 13.06 -15.58
C ASN A 11 -4.08 14.46 -15.92
N SER A 12 -3.93 15.32 -14.89
CA SER A 12 -3.34 16.67 -14.99
C SER A 12 -4.04 17.62 -15.98
N LEU A 13 -5.36 17.46 -16.13
CA LEU A 13 -6.19 18.26 -17.07
C LEU A 13 -7.10 19.27 -16.35
N SER A 14 -6.95 19.43 -15.02
CA SER A 14 -7.81 20.28 -14.19
C SER A 14 -9.30 19.92 -14.28
N LEU A 15 -9.61 18.65 -14.52
CA LEU A 15 -10.99 18.16 -14.66
C LEU A 15 -11.73 18.31 -13.33
N LYS A 16 -12.95 18.82 -13.42
CA LYS A 16 -13.92 18.85 -12.30
C LYS A 16 -14.77 17.59 -12.26
N ASP A 17 -15.01 17.00 -13.42
CA ASP A 17 -15.84 15.81 -13.64
C ASP A 17 -15.17 14.89 -14.67
N ILE A 18 -15.43 13.60 -14.54
CA ILE A 18 -15.00 12.61 -15.55
C ILE A 18 -15.92 12.71 -16.76
N PRO A 19 -15.39 12.71 -18.00
CA PRO A 19 -16.19 12.80 -19.20
C PRO A 19 -17.27 11.70 -19.29
N GLU A 20 -18.50 12.05 -19.58
CA GLU A 20 -19.67 11.16 -19.61
C GLU A 20 -19.50 9.98 -20.59
N ILE A 21 -18.70 10.16 -21.65
CA ILE A 21 -18.43 9.10 -22.63
C ILE A 21 -17.79 7.84 -22.01
N LEU A 22 -17.16 7.98 -20.82
CA LEU A 22 -16.53 6.88 -20.09
C LEU A 22 -17.51 6.11 -19.19
N ASN A 23 -18.72 6.64 -18.98
CA ASN A 23 -19.72 6.00 -18.14
C ASN A 23 -20.10 4.62 -18.68
N GLY A 24 -19.99 3.61 -17.80
CA GLY A 24 -20.33 2.22 -18.14
C GLY A 24 -19.36 1.53 -19.10
N VAL A 25 -18.21 2.14 -19.41
CA VAL A 25 -17.17 1.54 -20.25
C VAL A 25 -16.35 0.53 -19.44
N HIS A 26 -15.84 -0.51 -20.11
CA HIS A 26 -14.80 -1.40 -19.59
C HIS A 26 -13.45 -1.01 -20.19
N VAL A 27 -12.49 -0.62 -19.37
CA VAL A 27 -11.10 -0.30 -19.76
C VAL A 27 -10.25 -1.54 -19.52
N LYS A 28 -9.66 -2.11 -20.56
CA LYS A 28 -8.82 -3.32 -20.46
C LYS A 28 -7.40 -3.05 -19.96
N GLY A 29 -6.95 -1.79 -19.99
CA GLY A 29 -5.70 -1.33 -19.41
C GLY A 29 -5.90 -0.59 -18.10
N ASN A 30 -5.07 0.42 -17.85
CA ASN A 30 -5.15 1.29 -16.67
C ASN A 30 -6.12 2.46 -16.91
N PHE A 31 -6.72 2.96 -15.84
CA PHE A 31 -7.49 4.20 -15.84
C PHE A 31 -6.87 5.22 -14.90
N ASN A 32 -6.38 6.34 -15.43
CA ASN A 32 -5.69 7.36 -14.66
C ASN A 32 -6.38 8.72 -14.77
N VAL A 33 -6.95 9.18 -13.65
CA VAL A 33 -7.58 10.50 -13.48
C VAL A 33 -6.89 11.34 -12.41
N SER A 34 -5.65 11.03 -12.09
CA SER A 34 -4.85 11.68 -11.04
C SER A 34 -4.57 13.15 -11.37
N TYR A 35 -4.20 13.94 -10.34
CA TYR A 35 -3.81 15.35 -10.50
C TYR A 35 -4.88 16.20 -11.18
N ASN A 36 -6.13 16.02 -10.79
CA ASN A 36 -7.27 16.81 -11.23
C ASN A 36 -7.91 17.53 -10.02
N VAL A 37 -9.08 18.11 -10.20
CA VAL A 37 -9.86 18.78 -9.15
C VAL A 37 -11.21 18.10 -8.94
N LEU A 38 -11.25 16.79 -9.14
CA LEU A 38 -12.46 15.97 -9.04
C LEU A 38 -13.05 16.03 -7.63
N LYS A 39 -14.38 16.14 -7.55
CA LYS A 39 -15.14 16.03 -6.31
C LYS A 39 -15.88 14.71 -6.19
N SER A 40 -16.08 14.01 -7.30
CA SER A 40 -16.71 12.70 -7.40
C SER A 40 -16.07 11.88 -8.52
N LEU A 41 -16.32 10.58 -8.50
CA LEU A 41 -15.89 9.65 -9.54
C LEU A 41 -17.05 9.25 -10.48
N ASN A 42 -18.13 9.99 -10.47
CA ASN A 42 -19.24 9.76 -11.41
C ASN A 42 -18.73 9.73 -12.85
N ASN A 43 -19.37 8.95 -13.69
CA ASN A 43 -18.97 8.69 -15.07
C ASN A 43 -17.68 7.88 -15.24
N SER A 44 -17.13 7.31 -14.16
CA SER A 44 -16.01 6.37 -14.29
C SER A 44 -16.37 5.16 -15.14
N PRO A 45 -15.38 4.52 -15.77
CA PRO A 45 -15.54 3.17 -16.29
C PRO A 45 -16.09 2.23 -15.23
N VAL A 46 -16.94 1.30 -15.62
CA VAL A 46 -17.52 0.32 -14.67
C VAL A 46 -16.50 -0.72 -14.23
N LYS A 47 -15.52 -1.01 -15.09
CA LYS A 47 -14.46 -2.00 -14.85
C LYS A 47 -13.13 -1.52 -15.44
N VAL A 48 -12.05 -1.80 -14.72
CA VAL A 48 -10.66 -1.53 -15.13
C VAL A 48 -9.85 -2.81 -14.88
N ASP A 49 -9.38 -3.46 -15.95
CA ASP A 49 -8.60 -4.70 -15.80
C ASP A 49 -7.18 -4.45 -15.25
N GLY A 50 -6.73 -3.21 -15.30
CA GLY A 50 -5.47 -2.73 -14.75
C GLY A 50 -5.65 -1.93 -13.46
N GLU A 51 -4.79 -0.95 -13.29
CA GLU A 51 -4.76 -0.07 -12.14
C GLU A 51 -5.69 1.13 -12.34
N PHE A 52 -6.49 1.43 -11.31
CA PHE A 52 -7.24 2.67 -11.20
C PHE A 52 -6.48 3.67 -10.35
N ARG A 53 -6.09 4.80 -10.95
CA ARG A 53 -5.37 5.90 -10.29
C ARG A 53 -6.25 7.14 -10.23
N CYS A 54 -6.55 7.60 -9.01
CA CYS A 54 -7.25 8.87 -8.77
C CYS A 54 -6.52 9.77 -7.75
N MET A 55 -5.24 9.53 -7.53
CA MET A 55 -4.42 10.25 -6.56
C MET A 55 -4.34 11.76 -6.85
N PHE A 56 -4.03 12.57 -5.81
CA PHE A 56 -3.91 14.03 -5.90
C PHE A 56 -5.18 14.75 -6.39
N ASN A 57 -6.37 14.22 -6.08
CA ASN A 57 -7.64 14.90 -6.22
C ASN A 57 -8.10 15.41 -4.84
N LYS A 58 -7.56 16.55 -4.40
CA LYS A 58 -7.73 17.07 -3.02
C LYS A 58 -9.17 17.39 -2.62
N ASN A 59 -10.10 17.41 -3.56
CA ASN A 59 -11.53 17.61 -3.30
C ASN A 59 -12.33 16.30 -3.25
N LEU A 60 -11.70 15.16 -3.57
CA LEU A 60 -12.32 13.84 -3.59
C LEU A 60 -12.42 13.29 -2.17
N LYS A 61 -13.65 13.13 -1.66
CA LYS A 61 -13.91 12.73 -0.26
C LYS A 61 -14.41 11.30 -0.13
N SER A 62 -14.78 10.64 -1.24
CA SER A 62 -15.33 9.29 -1.30
C SER A 62 -14.98 8.67 -2.64
N LEU A 63 -14.97 7.33 -2.71
CA LEU A 63 -14.77 6.55 -3.93
C LEU A 63 -16.10 6.23 -4.65
N VAL A 64 -17.22 6.69 -4.12
CA VAL A 64 -18.55 6.49 -4.73
C VAL A 64 -18.57 7.03 -6.16
N GLY A 65 -19.14 6.24 -7.08
CA GLY A 65 -19.18 6.53 -8.51
C GLY A 65 -17.94 6.06 -9.28
N GLY A 66 -16.94 5.52 -8.58
CA GLY A 66 -15.76 4.90 -9.18
C GLY A 66 -16.03 3.55 -9.85
N PRO A 67 -14.99 2.93 -10.44
CA PRO A 67 -15.08 1.60 -11.01
C PRO A 67 -15.56 0.58 -9.97
N LYS A 68 -16.34 -0.40 -10.39
CA LYS A 68 -16.81 -1.50 -9.53
C LYS A 68 -15.79 -2.61 -9.38
N GLU A 69 -14.93 -2.80 -10.38
CA GLU A 69 -13.88 -3.82 -10.40
C GLU A 69 -12.57 -3.22 -10.91
N VAL A 70 -11.48 -3.49 -10.20
CA VAL A 70 -10.12 -3.06 -10.58
C VAL A 70 -9.10 -4.13 -10.20
N LYS A 71 -7.90 -4.06 -10.80
CA LYS A 71 -6.77 -4.87 -10.38
C LYS A 71 -6.04 -4.25 -9.18
N SER A 72 -5.79 -2.94 -9.22
CA SER A 72 -5.16 -2.16 -8.15
C SER A 72 -5.84 -0.80 -8.01
N LEU A 73 -5.78 -0.22 -6.82
CA LEU A 73 -6.31 1.11 -6.52
C LEU A 73 -5.21 2.00 -5.95
N ILE A 74 -4.96 3.14 -6.61
CA ILE A 74 -4.06 4.19 -6.12
C ILE A 74 -4.88 5.48 -5.92
N ALA A 75 -5.22 5.76 -4.65
CA ALA A 75 -6.10 6.85 -4.24
C ALA A 75 -5.48 7.72 -3.13
N ASN A 76 -4.15 7.79 -3.12
CA ASN A 76 -3.41 8.58 -2.14
C ASN A 76 -3.51 10.09 -2.42
N ASN A 77 -3.19 10.90 -1.40
CA ASN A 77 -3.22 12.37 -1.49
C ASN A 77 -4.57 12.93 -1.99
N CYS A 78 -5.66 12.34 -1.56
CA CYS A 78 -7.02 12.85 -1.72
C CYS A 78 -7.51 13.44 -0.38
N SER A 79 -8.81 13.46 -0.16
CA SER A 79 -9.42 13.83 1.11
C SER A 79 -10.44 12.78 1.55
N LEU A 80 -10.15 11.51 1.27
CA LEU A 80 -11.04 10.39 1.58
C LEU A 80 -11.26 10.29 3.10
N ARG A 81 -12.51 10.15 3.52
CA ARG A 81 -12.92 10.05 4.93
C ARG A 81 -13.35 8.65 5.33
N ASP A 82 -13.80 7.89 4.36
CA ASP A 82 -14.29 6.52 4.44
C ASP A 82 -13.92 5.77 3.16
N LEU A 83 -14.30 4.51 3.09
CA LEU A 83 -14.07 3.63 1.93
C LEU A 83 -15.36 3.32 1.16
N ASP A 84 -16.39 4.17 1.30
CA ASP A 84 -17.61 4.02 0.52
C ASP A 84 -17.31 4.10 -0.98
N GLY A 85 -17.75 3.09 -1.72
CA GLY A 85 -17.47 2.97 -3.15
C GLY A 85 -16.13 2.33 -3.50
N ILE A 86 -15.41 1.77 -2.50
CA ILE A 86 -14.20 0.98 -2.79
C ILE A 86 -14.53 -0.15 -3.77
N PRO A 87 -13.72 -0.37 -4.83
CA PRO A 87 -13.99 -1.40 -5.82
C PRO A 87 -13.75 -2.81 -5.30
N ASN A 88 -14.34 -3.81 -5.97
CA ASN A 88 -13.90 -5.19 -5.85
C ASN A 88 -12.57 -5.38 -6.58
N PHE A 89 -11.67 -6.17 -6.00
CA PHE A 89 -10.35 -6.42 -6.59
C PHE A 89 -10.36 -7.71 -7.38
N ILE A 90 -9.85 -7.62 -8.63
CA ILE A 90 -9.75 -8.77 -9.53
C ILE A 90 -8.60 -9.66 -9.06
N GLU A 91 -8.91 -10.88 -8.68
CA GLU A 91 -7.89 -11.87 -8.31
C GLU A 91 -7.02 -12.21 -9.52
N ASN A 92 -5.71 -12.03 -9.37
CA ASN A 92 -4.73 -12.49 -10.35
C ASN A 92 -3.73 -13.45 -9.70
N ARG A 93 -3.79 -14.74 -10.12
CA ARG A 93 -2.98 -15.81 -9.52
C ARG A 93 -1.50 -15.78 -9.92
N TYR A 94 -1.11 -14.97 -10.90
CA TYR A 94 0.20 -15.09 -11.54
C TYR A 94 1.16 -13.92 -11.26
N PHE A 95 0.72 -12.82 -10.64
CA PHE A 95 1.57 -11.65 -10.38
C PHE A 95 1.23 -10.99 -9.04
N GLU A 96 2.22 -10.38 -8.43
CA GLU A 96 2.09 -9.47 -7.27
C GLU A 96 1.31 -8.21 -7.71
N SER A 97 0.01 -8.31 -7.72
CA SER A 97 -0.89 -7.26 -8.19
C SER A 97 -2.14 -7.26 -7.33
N GLY A 98 -2.73 -6.13 -7.19
CA GLY A 98 -3.83 -5.91 -6.26
C GLY A 98 -3.39 -4.98 -5.13
N ASN A 99 -2.48 -4.03 -5.45
CA ASN A 99 -2.05 -3.00 -4.52
C ASN A 99 -3.20 -2.06 -4.20
N ILE A 100 -3.27 -1.66 -2.94
CA ILE A 100 -4.21 -0.66 -2.44
C ILE A 100 -3.39 0.43 -1.74
N ASP A 101 -3.34 1.62 -2.34
CA ASP A 101 -2.72 2.80 -1.73
C ASP A 101 -3.78 3.85 -1.38
N LEU A 102 -3.99 4.02 -0.08
CA LEU A 102 -4.91 4.96 0.55
C LEU A 102 -4.17 5.96 1.43
N SER A 103 -2.86 6.08 1.29
CA SER A 103 -2.03 6.95 2.09
C SER A 103 -2.38 8.43 1.93
N SER A 104 -2.00 9.24 2.91
CA SER A 104 -2.18 10.70 2.88
C SER A 104 -3.63 11.12 2.59
N ASN A 105 -4.56 10.56 3.36
CA ASN A 105 -5.99 10.86 3.32
C ASN A 105 -6.50 11.31 4.70
N GLN A 106 -7.79 11.32 4.91
CA GLN A 106 -8.46 11.70 6.16
C GLN A 106 -9.31 10.54 6.70
N LEU A 107 -8.87 9.30 6.47
CA LEU A 107 -9.60 8.12 6.91
C LEU A 107 -9.67 8.05 8.43
N THR A 108 -10.83 7.63 8.92
CA THR A 108 -11.08 7.36 10.35
C THR A 108 -11.39 5.91 10.62
N SER A 109 -11.58 5.10 9.56
CA SER A 109 -11.91 3.69 9.61
C SER A 109 -11.42 3.00 8.33
N LEU A 110 -11.12 1.69 8.44
CA LEU A 110 -10.77 0.82 7.31
C LEU A 110 -11.92 -0.13 6.93
N VAL A 111 -13.08 0.05 7.53
CA VAL A 111 -14.29 -0.72 7.17
C VAL A 111 -14.60 -0.52 5.69
N GLY A 112 -14.75 -1.63 4.97
CA GLY A 112 -14.91 -1.65 3.51
C GLY A 112 -13.71 -2.27 2.79
N LEU A 113 -12.53 -2.35 3.40
CA LEU A 113 -11.42 -3.10 2.81
C LEU A 113 -11.79 -4.57 2.57
N PRO A 114 -11.27 -5.19 1.50
CA PRO A 114 -11.44 -6.62 1.29
C PRO A 114 -10.73 -7.41 2.40
N THR A 115 -11.23 -8.60 2.73
CA THR A 115 -10.59 -9.48 3.72
C THR A 115 -9.15 -9.85 3.33
N LYS A 116 -8.87 -9.88 2.01
CA LYS A 116 -7.55 -10.20 1.45
C LYS A 116 -7.12 -9.14 0.44
N VAL A 117 -5.88 -8.65 0.58
CA VAL A 117 -5.16 -7.82 -0.39
C VAL A 117 -4.12 -8.69 -1.09
N PHE A 118 -4.16 -8.74 -2.43
CA PHE A 118 -3.27 -9.58 -3.24
C PHE A 118 -1.87 -8.99 -3.46
N GLY A 119 -1.69 -7.72 -3.16
CA GLY A 119 -0.42 -6.99 -3.22
C GLY A 119 -0.14 -6.27 -1.91
N LYS A 120 0.42 -5.07 -2.04
CA LYS A 120 0.75 -4.17 -0.94
C LYS A 120 -0.50 -3.41 -0.48
N LEU A 121 -0.63 -3.20 0.84
CA LEU A 121 -1.57 -2.27 1.44
C LEU A 121 -0.83 -1.10 2.08
N THR A 122 -1.12 0.11 1.62
CA THR A 122 -0.51 1.35 2.10
C THR A 122 -1.59 2.27 2.66
N ILE A 123 -1.50 2.59 3.96
CA ILE A 123 -2.48 3.41 4.68
C ILE A 123 -1.83 4.52 5.52
N TYR A 124 -0.55 4.76 5.36
CA TYR A 124 0.20 5.72 6.17
C TYR A 124 -0.35 7.16 6.04
N ASN A 125 -0.02 8.01 7.01
CA ASN A 125 -0.40 9.43 7.02
C ASN A 125 -1.92 9.65 6.88
N ASN A 126 -2.69 8.94 7.72
CA ASN A 126 -4.11 9.16 7.94
C ASN A 126 -4.32 9.56 9.42
N PRO A 127 -4.20 10.84 9.77
CA PRO A 127 -4.13 11.28 11.17
C PRO A 127 -5.41 11.04 11.99
N GLY A 128 -6.52 10.75 11.32
CA GLY A 128 -7.79 10.35 11.96
C GLY A 128 -7.89 8.86 12.28
N LEU A 129 -6.99 8.02 11.74
CA LEU A 129 -7.05 6.56 11.85
C LEU A 129 -6.38 6.09 13.15
N LYS A 130 -7.16 5.96 14.22
CA LYS A 130 -6.68 5.60 15.56
C LYS A 130 -6.69 4.11 15.84
N THR A 131 -7.28 3.31 14.98
CA THR A 131 -7.36 1.84 15.10
C THR A 131 -7.26 1.21 13.72
N LEU A 132 -6.86 -0.07 13.66
CA LEU A 132 -6.84 -0.85 12.42
C LEU A 132 -8.16 -1.62 12.18
N ASN A 133 -9.24 -1.31 12.91
CA ASN A 133 -10.52 -1.98 12.75
C ASN A 133 -11.04 -1.88 11.30
N GLY A 134 -11.39 -3.02 10.73
CA GLY A 134 -11.80 -3.15 9.32
C GLY A 134 -10.64 -3.34 8.35
N CYS A 135 -9.39 -3.45 8.83
CA CYS A 135 -8.26 -3.78 7.99
C CYS A 135 -8.40 -5.20 7.40
N SER A 136 -7.74 -5.42 6.27
CA SER A 136 -7.63 -6.74 5.65
C SER A 136 -6.91 -7.72 6.56
N GLU A 137 -7.45 -8.92 6.74
CA GLU A 137 -6.83 -9.96 7.57
C GLU A 137 -5.56 -10.56 6.94
N HIS A 138 -5.47 -10.52 5.60
CA HIS A 138 -4.40 -11.15 4.83
C HIS A 138 -3.88 -10.21 3.77
N ILE A 139 -2.59 -9.87 3.84
CA ILE A 139 -1.89 -9.00 2.90
C ILE A 139 -0.75 -9.81 2.30
N ASN A 140 -0.75 -10.01 0.97
CA ASN A 140 0.23 -10.90 0.31
C ASN A 140 1.62 -10.29 0.16
N SER A 141 1.76 -8.96 0.24
CA SER A 141 3.03 -8.23 0.19
C SER A 141 3.19 -7.37 1.44
N ASP A 142 3.71 -6.16 1.31
CA ASP A 142 4.01 -5.28 2.44
C ASP A 142 2.75 -4.63 3.02
N PHE A 143 2.80 -4.33 4.31
CA PHE A 143 1.83 -3.50 5.00
C PHE A 143 2.49 -2.23 5.53
N GLU A 144 2.13 -1.10 4.96
CA GLU A 144 2.64 0.22 5.33
C GLU A 144 1.61 1.00 6.15
N ALA A 145 1.79 1.01 7.47
CA ALA A 145 0.91 1.67 8.44
C ALA A 145 1.67 2.64 9.35
N LEU A 146 2.65 3.33 8.79
CA LEU A 146 3.49 4.31 9.47
C LEU A 146 2.79 5.68 9.58
N TRP A 147 3.28 6.56 10.48
CA TRP A 147 2.71 7.89 10.75
C TRP A 147 1.21 7.86 11.07
N LEU A 148 0.79 6.87 11.85
CA LEU A 148 -0.58 6.72 12.32
C LEU A 148 -0.63 6.85 13.85
N PRO A 149 -1.68 7.46 14.43
CA PRO A 149 -1.86 7.56 15.87
C PRO A 149 -2.46 6.26 16.47
N ILE A 150 -1.96 5.10 16.05
CA ILE A 150 -2.38 3.80 16.58
C ILE A 150 -1.49 3.36 17.74
N THR A 151 -2.09 2.81 18.79
CA THR A 151 -1.37 2.37 20.01
C THR A 151 -1.15 0.86 20.07
N ASN A 152 -1.80 0.10 19.22
CA ASN A 152 -1.72 -1.35 19.10
C ASN A 152 -2.18 -1.79 17.69
N CYS A 153 -2.16 -3.10 17.42
CA CYS A 153 -2.55 -3.66 16.12
C CYS A 153 -3.93 -4.33 16.11
N ILE A 154 -4.80 -4.05 17.09
CA ILE A 154 -6.15 -4.64 17.14
C ILE A 154 -6.92 -4.28 15.86
N GLY A 155 -7.51 -5.31 15.23
CA GLY A 155 -8.23 -5.18 13.97
C GLY A 155 -7.33 -5.14 12.73
N GLY A 156 -6.01 -5.22 12.91
CA GLY A 156 -5.02 -5.29 11.85
C GLY A 156 -4.89 -6.68 11.21
N PRO A 157 -3.93 -6.85 10.27
CA PRO A 157 -3.73 -8.09 9.55
C PRO A 157 -3.24 -9.20 10.48
N LYS A 158 -3.67 -10.43 10.20
CA LYS A 158 -3.15 -11.66 10.82
C LYS A 158 -1.92 -12.19 10.10
N TYR A 159 -1.81 -11.89 8.80
CA TYR A 159 -0.73 -12.32 7.92
C TYR A 159 -0.26 -11.15 7.04
N VAL A 160 1.08 -10.99 6.96
CA VAL A 160 1.76 -10.06 6.06
C VAL A 160 2.81 -10.85 5.29
N GLY A 161 2.67 -10.90 3.96
CA GLY A 161 3.52 -11.69 3.07
C GLY A 161 4.85 -11.04 2.71
N GLY A 162 5.02 -9.77 3.02
CA GLY A 162 6.24 -8.99 2.89
C GLY A 162 6.63 -8.35 4.21
N ASP A 163 7.07 -7.10 4.15
CA ASP A 163 7.50 -6.31 5.29
C ASP A 163 6.34 -5.63 6.02
N LEU A 164 6.49 -5.44 7.32
CA LEU A 164 5.54 -4.76 8.20
C LEU A 164 6.15 -3.43 8.68
N TYR A 165 5.61 -2.31 8.21
CA TYR A 165 6.06 -0.97 8.58
C TYR A 165 5.10 -0.33 9.56
N LEU A 166 5.55 -0.16 10.82
CA LEU A 166 4.81 0.43 11.93
C LEU A 166 5.56 1.58 12.60
N TYR A 167 6.70 1.99 12.05
CA TYR A 167 7.51 3.07 12.63
C TYR A 167 6.77 4.42 12.58
N ASP A 168 7.16 5.36 13.43
CA ASP A 168 6.48 6.65 13.60
C ASP A 168 4.98 6.51 13.97
N THR A 169 4.64 5.51 14.79
CA THR A 169 3.32 5.31 15.38
C THR A 169 3.38 5.38 16.91
N GLU A 170 2.22 5.38 17.57
CA GLU A 170 2.12 5.39 19.03
C GLU A 170 2.05 3.98 19.64
N ILE A 171 2.47 2.93 18.91
CA ILE A 171 2.37 1.53 19.35
C ILE A 171 3.17 1.30 20.63
N ASN A 172 2.46 0.94 21.70
CA ASN A 172 2.97 0.64 23.02
C ASN A 172 2.54 -0.74 23.54
N SER A 173 1.80 -1.50 22.76
CA SER A 173 1.29 -2.83 23.11
C SER A 173 1.38 -3.76 21.89
N LEU A 174 1.66 -5.05 22.15
CA LEU A 174 1.66 -6.12 21.16
C LEU A 174 0.27 -6.69 20.87
N GLU A 175 -0.77 -6.11 21.46
CA GLU A 175 -2.14 -6.59 21.28
C GLU A 175 -2.57 -6.45 19.81
N GLY A 176 -3.09 -7.54 19.24
CA GLY A 176 -3.49 -7.58 17.82
C GLY A 176 -2.32 -7.67 16.83
N PHE A 177 -1.07 -7.85 17.30
CA PHE A 177 0.08 -8.03 16.41
C PHE A 177 -0.15 -9.21 15.45
N PRO A 178 0.36 -9.14 14.19
CA PRO A 178 0.21 -10.24 13.24
C PRO A 178 0.72 -11.57 13.78
N LYS A 179 0.13 -12.67 13.33
CA LYS A 179 0.62 -14.02 13.67
C LYS A 179 1.82 -14.43 12.81
N GLU A 180 1.92 -13.87 11.61
CA GLU A 180 2.99 -14.17 10.66
C GLU A 180 3.36 -12.95 9.83
N VAL A 181 4.67 -12.68 9.71
CA VAL A 181 5.28 -11.68 8.84
C VAL A 181 6.42 -12.36 8.07
N ARG A 182 6.31 -12.40 6.74
CA ARG A 182 7.31 -13.07 5.89
C ARG A 182 8.57 -12.26 5.65
N GLY A 183 8.49 -10.96 5.78
CA GLY A 183 9.61 -10.03 5.68
C GLY A 183 10.06 -9.54 7.05
N ASN A 184 10.51 -8.29 7.08
CA ASN A 184 11.00 -7.60 8.25
C ASN A 184 9.89 -6.84 8.98
N VAL A 185 10.14 -6.46 10.23
CA VAL A 185 9.26 -5.62 11.04
C VAL A 185 10.00 -4.35 11.42
N TYR A 186 9.40 -3.18 11.15
CA TYR A 186 9.97 -1.87 11.42
C TYR A 186 9.17 -1.15 12.51
N LEU A 187 9.80 -0.90 13.68
CA LEU A 187 9.17 -0.37 14.90
C LEU A 187 9.84 0.91 15.44
N GLY A 188 10.71 1.56 14.65
CA GLY A 188 11.40 2.77 15.10
C GLY A 188 10.45 3.92 15.41
N ASN A 189 10.88 4.83 16.28
CA ASN A 189 10.10 5.97 16.74
C ASN A 189 8.69 5.61 17.27
N THR A 190 8.59 4.41 17.89
CA THR A 190 7.42 3.96 18.63
C THR A 190 7.81 3.75 20.10
N PRO A 191 6.86 3.75 21.04
CA PRO A 191 7.14 3.36 22.42
C PRO A 191 7.77 1.96 22.55
N LEU A 192 7.29 0.96 21.78
CA LEU A 192 7.93 -0.37 21.74
C LEU A 192 9.32 -0.32 21.13
N GLY A 193 9.50 0.40 20.03
CA GLY A 193 10.80 0.58 19.39
C GLY A 193 11.83 1.26 20.29
N SER A 194 11.41 2.19 21.13
CA SER A 194 12.29 2.83 22.12
C SER A 194 12.82 1.87 23.17
N ILE A 195 12.12 0.77 23.45
CA ILE A 195 12.60 -0.32 24.32
C ILE A 195 13.58 -1.22 23.56
N LEU A 196 13.27 -1.54 22.29
CA LEU A 196 14.11 -2.43 21.45
C LEU A 196 15.43 -1.76 21.05
N PHE A 197 15.39 -0.45 20.76
CA PHE A 197 16.49 0.34 20.22
C PHE A 197 16.83 1.53 21.13
N PRO A 198 17.36 1.30 22.34
CA PRO A 198 17.67 2.36 23.28
C PRO A 198 18.77 3.28 22.74
N THR A 199 18.59 4.59 22.91
CA THR A 199 19.52 5.62 22.40
C THR A 199 20.94 5.51 22.98
N ASN A 200 21.11 4.85 24.11
CA ASN A 200 22.39 4.68 24.80
C ASN A 200 23.27 3.55 24.23
N GLY A 201 22.87 2.93 23.12
CA GLY A 201 23.66 1.92 22.39
C GLY A 201 23.83 0.57 23.10
N GLY A 202 23.25 0.39 24.29
CA GLY A 202 23.34 -0.85 25.06
C GLY A 202 22.08 -1.70 24.93
N GLN A 203 22.21 -2.94 24.50
CA GLN A 203 21.09 -3.88 24.59
C GLN A 203 20.76 -4.15 26.06
N THR A 204 19.54 -3.80 26.47
CA THR A 204 19.07 -4.01 27.84
C THR A 204 18.36 -5.36 27.95
N SER A 205 18.29 -5.91 29.18
CA SER A 205 17.48 -7.10 29.43
C SER A 205 16.02 -6.95 29.04
N LYS A 206 15.50 -5.70 29.09
CA LYS A 206 14.13 -5.37 28.62
C LYS A 206 14.01 -5.47 27.10
N ALA A 207 15.02 -5.02 26.35
CA ALA A 207 15.04 -5.13 24.90
C ALA A 207 15.02 -6.60 24.44
N HIS A 208 15.88 -7.44 25.05
CA HIS A 208 15.89 -8.88 24.77
C HIS A 208 14.54 -9.53 25.11
N ALA A 209 13.98 -9.26 26.28
CA ALA A 209 12.70 -9.82 26.69
C ALA A 209 11.56 -9.44 25.73
N LEU A 210 11.51 -8.18 25.28
CA LEU A 210 10.52 -7.73 24.32
C LEU A 210 10.75 -8.36 22.93
N TYR A 211 11.99 -8.47 22.49
CA TYR A 211 12.33 -9.12 21.22
C TYR A 211 11.85 -10.58 21.20
N ASP A 212 12.13 -11.33 22.29
CA ASP A 212 11.71 -12.71 22.44
C ASP A 212 10.17 -12.82 22.52
N GLU A 213 9.51 -11.88 23.21
CA GLU A 213 8.05 -11.83 23.27
C GLU A 213 7.43 -11.64 21.90
N ILE A 214 7.94 -10.68 21.09
CA ILE A 214 7.45 -10.46 19.73
C ILE A 214 7.60 -11.73 18.90
N ARG A 215 8.77 -12.36 18.92
CA ARG A 215 9.02 -13.60 18.15
C ARG A 215 8.22 -14.80 18.64
N LYS A 216 7.77 -14.79 19.88
CA LYS A 216 6.89 -15.83 20.43
C LYS A 216 5.45 -15.71 19.94
N ILE A 217 4.95 -14.48 19.76
CA ILE A 217 3.56 -14.23 19.33
C ILE A 217 3.41 -14.14 17.83
N CYS A 218 4.47 -13.75 17.11
CA CYS A 218 4.52 -13.55 15.68
C CYS A 218 5.66 -14.34 15.05
N ASN A 219 5.35 -15.16 14.06
CA ASN A 219 6.35 -15.84 13.26
C ASN A 219 6.95 -14.86 12.23
N ILE A 220 8.09 -14.27 12.54
CA ILE A 220 8.81 -13.30 11.68
C ILE A 220 9.94 -14.04 10.97
N TYR A 221 9.93 -14.04 9.62
CA TYR A 221 10.97 -14.69 8.81
C TYR A 221 12.19 -13.80 8.58
N GLY A 222 12.01 -12.48 8.57
CA GLY A 222 13.09 -11.50 8.60
C GLY A 222 13.51 -11.08 10.00
N ASP A 223 13.91 -9.83 10.13
CA ASP A 223 14.35 -9.24 11.40
C ASP A 223 13.48 -8.06 11.85
N ILE A 224 13.78 -7.55 13.05
CA ILE A 224 13.11 -6.38 13.62
C ILE A 224 14.10 -5.22 13.56
N TYR A 225 13.74 -4.19 12.81
CA TYR A 225 14.55 -3.00 12.56
C TYR A 225 13.92 -1.74 13.16
N LYS A 226 14.74 -0.72 13.32
CA LYS A 226 14.29 0.60 13.72
C LYS A 226 13.58 1.30 12.54
N THR A 227 14.29 1.47 11.43
CA THR A 227 13.76 2.06 10.19
C THR A 227 14.28 1.30 8.97
N ILE A 228 13.82 1.67 7.79
CA ILE A 228 14.31 1.08 6.53
C ILE A 228 15.81 1.39 6.30
N ASP A 229 16.28 2.53 6.80
CA ASP A 229 17.70 2.95 6.65
C ASP A 229 18.65 2.11 7.51
N ASP A 230 18.14 1.34 8.49
CA ASP A 230 18.95 0.44 9.32
C ASP A 230 19.20 -0.93 8.63
N VAL A 231 18.54 -1.20 7.53
CA VAL A 231 18.87 -2.35 6.68
C VAL A 231 20.18 -1.98 5.98
N GLU A 232 21.28 -2.69 6.30
CA GLU A 232 22.53 -2.52 5.56
C GLU A 232 22.21 -2.55 4.05
N GLU A 233 22.67 -1.54 3.33
CA GLU A 233 22.59 -1.52 1.88
C GLU A 233 23.14 -2.87 1.40
N ILE A 234 22.27 -3.70 0.84
CA ILE A 234 22.71 -4.86 0.07
C ILE A 234 23.62 -4.23 -1.00
N PRO A 235 24.93 -4.54 -1.03
CA PRO A 235 25.79 -3.96 -2.03
C PRO A 235 25.09 -4.18 -3.36
N GLU A 236 24.86 -3.10 -4.11
CA GLU A 236 24.34 -3.20 -5.47
C GLU A 236 25.17 -4.30 -6.12
N ILE A 237 24.53 -5.43 -6.40
CA ILE A 237 25.10 -6.40 -7.31
C ILE A 237 25.12 -5.59 -8.61
N GLU A 238 26.30 -5.06 -8.96
CA GLU A 238 26.54 -4.56 -10.30
C GLU A 238 26.08 -5.69 -11.22
N MET A 239 24.84 -5.58 -11.66
CA MET A 239 24.39 -6.36 -12.79
C MET A 239 25.18 -5.76 -13.93
N ASP A 240 26.24 -6.47 -14.35
CA ASP A 240 26.93 -6.19 -15.59
C ASP A 240 25.84 -5.97 -16.63
N GLU A 241 25.61 -4.72 -17.00
CA GLU A 241 24.74 -4.43 -18.12
C GLU A 241 25.30 -5.20 -19.29
N PRO A 242 24.51 -6.06 -19.94
CA PRO A 242 25.04 -6.84 -21.06
C PRO A 242 25.57 -5.87 -22.10
N GLU A 243 26.86 -5.92 -22.33
CA GLU A 243 27.48 -5.15 -23.40
C GLU A 243 26.89 -5.59 -24.74
N TYR A 244 26.45 -4.61 -25.52
CA TYR A 244 25.87 -4.82 -26.84
C TYR A 244 26.81 -4.19 -27.88
N GLU A 245 27.21 -4.97 -28.85
CA GLU A 245 27.91 -4.45 -30.05
C GLU A 245 26.93 -4.27 -31.21
N PRO A 246 27.10 -3.22 -32.04
CA PRO A 246 26.32 -3.11 -33.27
C PRO A 246 26.68 -4.27 -34.23
N ASP A 247 25.66 -4.90 -34.79
CA ASP A 247 25.85 -5.92 -35.80
C ASP A 247 25.90 -5.32 -37.22
N ASP A 248 26.36 -6.10 -38.16
CA ASP A 248 26.55 -5.67 -39.57
C ASP A 248 25.20 -5.37 -40.29
N GLN A 249 24.07 -5.55 -39.64
CA GLN A 249 22.72 -5.31 -40.18
C GLN A 249 22.02 -4.13 -39.50
N GLY A 250 22.70 -3.36 -38.64
CA GLY A 250 22.19 -2.19 -37.93
C GLY A 250 21.35 -2.56 -36.66
N GLY A 251 21.46 -3.79 -36.17
CA GLY A 251 20.99 -4.23 -34.89
C GLY A 251 22.06 -4.22 -33.82
N PHE A 252 21.74 -4.71 -32.61
CA PHE A 252 22.68 -4.90 -31.51
C PHE A 252 22.69 -6.37 -31.11
N ARG A 253 23.87 -6.98 -30.96
CA ARG A 253 24.02 -8.32 -30.39
C ARG A 253 24.69 -8.21 -29.01
N ARG A 254 24.29 -9.10 -28.11
CA ARG A 254 24.88 -9.26 -26.78
C ARG A 254 26.27 -9.90 -26.93
N ILE A 255 27.28 -9.31 -26.29
CA ILE A 255 28.64 -9.85 -26.16
C ILE A 255 28.73 -10.71 -24.92
#